data_a27b6ddd9f87eb34ce4306f6d210f92b
#
_entry.id   a27b6ddd9f87eb34ce4306f6d210f92b
#
_cell.length_a   1.000
_cell.length_b   1.000
_cell.length_c   1.000
_cell.angle_alpha   90.00
_cell.angle_beta   90.00
_cell.angle_gamma   90.00
#
_symmetry.space_group_name_H-M   'P 1'
#
loop_
_entity.id
_entity.type
_entity.pdbx_description
1 polymer ?
#
loop_
_entity_poly.entity_id
_entity_poly.type
_entity_poly.pdbx_seq_one_letter_code
_entity_poly.pdbx_strand_id
1 'polypeptide(L)'
;MIRHLANIVTSLRIVFSGAILVCPLFSVWFYIVYVVCGISDMVDGTIARMTKSATELGARLDTIADSIFAFAIIIKIAPILDRVLWVWIATIASIKLINIAVGYIRYHKLISLHTALNRVTGAILYITPVTLPFIDQLYLFYTICPLALLSALHEGYHIIKGRTTII
;
A
#
# COMPACT_ATOMS: atom_id res chain seq x y z
N MET A 1 7.57 17.43 21.09
CA MET A 1 8.05 17.97 19.79
C MET A 1 8.09 16.90 18.70
N ILE A 2 8.72 15.76 18.92
CA ILE A 2 8.89 14.67 17.91
C ILE A 2 7.55 14.03 17.46
N ARG A 3 6.57 13.89 18.36
CA ARG A 3 5.23 13.34 18.04
C ARG A 3 4.47 14.18 17.02
N HIS A 4 4.66 15.50 17.03
CA HIS A 4 4.02 16.39 16.04
C HIS A 4 4.71 16.29 14.68
N LEU A 5 6.01 15.98 14.62
CA LEU A 5 6.73 15.83 13.36
C LEU A 5 6.21 14.64 12.55
N ALA A 6 5.99 13.47 13.17
CA ALA A 6 5.42 12.31 12.47
C ALA A 6 4.05 12.65 11.87
N ASN A 7 3.15 13.25 12.66
CA ASN A 7 1.82 13.63 12.16
C ASN A 7 1.87 14.68 11.03
N ILE A 8 2.83 15.61 11.08
CA ILE A 8 3.05 16.62 10.02
C ILE A 8 3.50 15.92 8.74
N VAL A 9 4.46 14.99 8.82
CA VAL A 9 4.96 14.24 7.65
C VAL A 9 3.83 13.43 7.02
N THR A 10 3.03 12.73 7.82
CA THR A 10 1.86 11.98 7.34
C THR A 10 0.82 12.89 6.68
N SER A 11 0.55 14.08 7.26
CA SER A 11 -0.38 15.05 6.68
C SER A 11 0.13 15.61 5.35
N LEU A 12 1.43 15.89 5.23
CA LEU A 12 2.06 16.31 3.98
C LEU A 12 1.96 15.23 2.90
N ARG A 13 2.06 13.95 3.27
CA ARG A 13 1.85 12.83 2.34
C ARG A 13 0.46 12.85 1.72
N ILE A 14 -0.58 13.17 2.50
CA ILE A 14 -1.95 13.30 1.98
C ILE A 14 -2.03 14.42 0.92
N VAL A 15 -1.41 15.57 1.19
CA VAL A 15 -1.38 16.69 0.24
C VAL A 15 -0.61 16.31 -1.03
N PHE A 16 0.55 15.68 -0.89
CA PHE A 16 1.34 15.23 -2.03
C PHE A 16 0.64 14.11 -2.82
N SER A 17 -0.11 13.23 -2.17
CA SER A 17 -0.94 12.24 -2.86
C SER A 17 -2.00 12.90 -3.74
N GLY A 18 -2.59 14.01 -3.30
CA GLY A 18 -3.47 14.84 -4.12
C GLY A 18 -2.71 15.49 -5.31
N ALA A 19 -1.49 15.97 -5.09
CA ALA A 19 -0.66 16.55 -6.14
C ALA A 19 -0.30 15.53 -7.24
N ILE A 20 -0.14 14.25 -6.91
CA ILE A 20 0.09 13.17 -7.89
C ILE A 20 -1.03 13.13 -8.95
N LEU A 21 -2.28 13.37 -8.56
CA LEU A 21 -3.41 13.34 -9.48
C LEU A 21 -3.35 14.45 -10.54
N VAL A 22 -2.73 15.58 -10.20
CA VAL A 22 -2.59 16.74 -11.10
C VAL A 22 -1.35 16.61 -11.99
N CYS A 23 -0.26 15.99 -11.51
CA CYS A 23 0.96 15.81 -12.29
C CYS A 23 0.71 14.95 -13.54
N PRO A 24 1.26 15.28 -14.73
CA PRO A 24 1.21 14.40 -15.88
C PRO A 24 1.87 13.05 -15.57
N LEU A 25 1.23 11.95 -15.96
CA LEU A 25 1.75 10.60 -15.74
C LEU A 25 3.14 10.46 -16.37
N PHE A 26 4.07 9.82 -15.67
CA PHE A 26 5.47 9.61 -16.07
C PHE A 26 6.30 10.89 -16.25
N SER A 27 5.81 12.05 -15.83
CA SER A 27 6.61 13.27 -15.79
C SER A 27 7.64 13.25 -14.66
N VAL A 28 8.65 14.10 -14.77
CA VAL A 28 9.64 14.28 -13.69
C VAL A 28 8.96 14.68 -12.37
N TRP A 29 7.96 15.54 -12.43
CA TRP A 29 7.18 15.96 -11.26
C TRP A 29 6.40 14.82 -10.61
N PHE A 30 5.81 13.93 -11.44
CA PHE A 30 5.16 12.73 -10.94
C PHE A 30 6.14 11.87 -10.12
N TYR A 31 7.34 11.61 -10.65
CA TYR A 31 8.33 10.80 -9.95
C TYR A 31 8.89 11.46 -8.70
N ILE A 32 9.14 12.78 -8.73
CA ILE A 32 9.59 13.51 -7.54
C ILE A 32 8.57 13.37 -6.42
N VAL A 33 7.30 13.69 -6.69
CA VAL A 33 6.23 13.60 -5.68
C VAL A 33 6.04 12.15 -5.21
N TYR A 34 6.09 11.19 -6.14
CA TYR A 34 5.97 9.76 -5.84
C TYR A 34 7.06 9.29 -4.87
N VAL A 35 8.32 9.58 -5.19
CA VAL A 35 9.47 9.20 -4.34
C VAL A 35 9.43 9.90 -2.99
N VAL A 36 9.08 11.18 -2.96
CA VAL A 36 8.92 11.93 -1.70
C VAL A 36 7.84 11.30 -0.81
N CYS A 37 6.70 10.91 -1.36
CA CYS A 37 5.66 10.20 -0.61
C CYS A 37 6.17 8.88 -0.04
N GLY A 38 6.89 8.07 -0.83
CA GLY A 38 7.43 6.79 -0.36
C GLY A 38 8.53 6.92 0.67
N ILE A 39 9.45 7.89 0.50
CA ILE A 39 10.49 8.15 1.50
C ILE A 39 9.87 8.66 2.80
N SER A 40 8.86 9.54 2.73
CA SER A 40 8.19 10.06 3.92
C SER A 40 7.56 8.94 4.76
N ASP A 41 6.97 7.92 4.12
CA ASP A 41 6.44 6.72 4.78
C ASP A 41 7.51 5.91 5.51
N MET A 42 8.66 5.71 4.88
CA MET A 42 9.79 5.01 5.52
C MET A 42 10.36 5.79 6.70
N VAL A 43 10.39 7.11 6.61
CA VAL A 43 10.97 7.99 7.62
C VAL A 43 10.05 8.07 8.84
N ASP A 44 8.76 8.36 8.69
CA ASP A 44 7.84 8.50 9.81
C ASP A 44 7.63 7.17 10.55
N GLY A 45 7.51 6.05 9.84
CA GLY A 45 7.46 4.72 10.43
C GLY A 45 8.74 4.35 11.20
N THR A 46 9.91 4.81 10.74
CA THR A 46 11.18 4.59 11.44
C THR A 46 11.28 5.48 12.68
N ILE A 47 10.93 6.76 12.57
CA ILE A 47 10.91 7.71 13.70
C ILE A 47 9.96 7.22 14.79
N ALA A 48 8.75 6.80 14.45
CA ALA A 48 7.75 6.30 15.39
C ALA A 48 8.26 5.08 16.18
N ARG A 49 8.96 4.16 15.51
CA ARG A 49 9.58 2.97 16.14
C ARG A 49 10.75 3.35 17.05
N MET A 50 11.67 4.19 16.59
CA MET A 50 12.87 4.59 17.35
C MET A 50 12.52 5.39 18.61
N THR A 51 11.50 6.23 18.52
CA THR A 51 11.12 7.12 19.64
C THR A 51 10.09 6.49 20.58
N LYS A 52 9.63 5.26 20.32
CA LYS A 52 8.53 4.61 21.06
C LYS A 52 7.32 5.54 21.22
N SER A 53 7.13 6.46 20.28
CA SER A 53 6.08 7.48 20.31
C SER A 53 4.87 7.12 19.43
N ALA A 54 4.76 5.86 19.00
CA ALA A 54 3.62 5.37 18.25
C ALA A 54 2.34 5.61 19.06
N THR A 55 1.49 6.51 18.56
CA THR A 55 0.16 6.74 19.11
C THR A 55 -0.88 6.03 18.26
N GLU A 56 -1.98 5.62 18.86
CA GLU A 56 -3.07 5.00 18.11
C GLU A 56 -3.63 5.93 17.02
N LEU A 57 -3.69 7.23 17.29
CA LEU A 57 -4.09 8.24 16.30
C LEU A 57 -3.06 8.36 15.16
N GLY A 58 -1.77 8.35 15.48
CA GLY A 58 -0.70 8.40 14.47
C GLY A 58 -0.75 7.19 13.53
N ALA A 59 -0.92 5.99 14.07
CA ALA A 59 -1.05 4.76 13.29
C ALA A 59 -2.29 4.77 12.39
N ARG A 60 -3.42 5.33 12.85
CA ARG A 60 -4.63 5.48 12.02
C ARG A 60 -4.43 6.48 10.89
N LEU A 61 -3.80 7.63 11.18
CA LEU A 61 -3.48 8.65 10.17
C LEU A 61 -2.54 8.09 9.10
N ASP A 62 -1.55 7.33 9.49
CA ASP A 62 -0.61 6.66 8.60
C ASP A 62 -1.34 5.69 7.65
N THR A 63 -2.18 4.81 8.19
CA THR A 63 -3.00 3.89 7.38
C THR A 63 -3.92 4.63 6.39
N ILE A 64 -4.49 5.76 6.79
CA ILE A 64 -5.34 6.59 5.92
C ILE A 64 -4.49 7.22 4.81
N ALA A 65 -3.33 7.79 5.15
CA ALA A 65 -2.42 8.41 4.19
C ALA A 65 -1.92 7.41 3.14
N ASP A 66 -1.54 6.20 3.58
CA ASP A 66 -1.14 5.11 2.69
C ASP A 66 -2.28 4.68 1.75
N SER A 67 -3.49 4.59 2.29
CA SER A 67 -4.66 4.25 1.49
C SER A 67 -4.96 5.32 0.43
N ILE A 68 -4.87 6.60 0.79
CA ILE A 68 -5.06 7.73 -0.13
C ILE A 68 -3.98 7.72 -1.21
N PHE A 69 -2.71 7.50 -0.82
CA PHE A 69 -1.60 7.41 -1.75
C PHE A 69 -1.78 6.25 -2.75
N ALA A 70 -2.08 5.05 -2.26
CA ALA A 70 -2.32 3.88 -3.11
C ALA A 70 -3.49 4.12 -4.07
N PHE A 71 -4.58 4.73 -3.58
CA PHE A 71 -5.76 5.04 -4.39
C PHE A 71 -5.45 6.09 -5.46
N ALA A 72 -4.68 7.13 -5.13
CA ALA A 72 -4.24 8.13 -6.10
C ALA A 72 -3.39 7.52 -7.23
N ILE A 73 -2.49 6.60 -6.91
CA ILE A 73 -1.69 5.87 -7.90
C ILE A 73 -2.56 4.98 -8.78
N ILE A 74 -3.50 4.24 -8.19
CA ILE A 74 -4.43 3.39 -8.96
C ILE A 74 -5.24 4.23 -9.95
N ILE A 75 -5.84 5.35 -9.50
CA ILE A 75 -6.59 6.26 -10.38
C ILE A 75 -5.71 6.78 -11.51
N LYS A 76 -4.46 7.12 -11.21
CA LYS A 76 -3.52 7.69 -12.19
C LYS A 76 -3.09 6.70 -13.24
N ILE A 77 -2.90 5.42 -12.86
CA ILE A 77 -2.48 4.35 -13.77
C ILE A 77 -3.68 3.71 -14.47
N ALA A 78 -4.87 3.78 -13.89
CA ALA A 78 -6.09 3.16 -14.39
C ALA A 78 -6.34 3.33 -15.91
N PRO A 79 -6.15 4.53 -16.50
CA PRO A 79 -6.42 4.75 -17.92
C PRO A 79 -5.50 3.98 -18.88
N ILE A 80 -4.32 3.58 -18.41
CA ILE A 80 -3.33 2.86 -19.23
C ILE A 80 -3.36 1.35 -19.03
N LEU A 81 -4.15 0.86 -18.06
CA LEU A 81 -4.23 -0.57 -17.76
C LEU A 81 -5.14 -1.30 -18.75
N ASP A 82 -4.66 -2.42 -19.28
CA ASP A 82 -5.47 -3.33 -20.08
C ASP A 82 -6.65 -3.91 -19.31
N ARG A 83 -7.75 -4.19 -20.00
CA ARG A 83 -8.98 -4.76 -19.40
C ARG A 83 -8.73 -6.05 -18.62
N VAL A 84 -7.81 -6.87 -19.08
CA VAL A 84 -7.45 -8.14 -18.42
C VAL A 84 -6.87 -7.88 -17.01
N LEU A 85 -6.12 -6.80 -16.84
CA LEU A 85 -5.52 -6.46 -15.55
C LEU A 85 -6.55 -6.06 -14.50
N TRP A 86 -7.67 -5.48 -14.91
CA TRP A 86 -8.78 -5.18 -14.03
C TRP A 86 -9.41 -6.42 -13.39
N VAL A 87 -9.46 -7.54 -14.13
CA VAL A 87 -9.95 -8.81 -13.58
C VAL A 87 -9.02 -9.30 -12.46
N TRP A 88 -7.71 -9.22 -12.66
CA TRP A 88 -6.73 -9.57 -11.64
C TRP A 88 -6.84 -8.67 -10.40
N ILE A 89 -6.91 -7.35 -10.61
CA ILE A 89 -7.05 -6.36 -9.53
C ILE A 89 -8.33 -6.62 -8.73
N ALA A 90 -9.47 -6.80 -9.40
CA ALA A 90 -10.74 -7.07 -8.76
C ALA A 90 -10.72 -8.39 -7.97
N THR A 91 -10.11 -9.44 -8.51
CA THR A 91 -9.98 -10.75 -7.84
C THR A 91 -9.13 -10.61 -6.57
N ILE A 92 -7.95 -10.00 -6.66
CA ILE A 92 -7.05 -9.81 -5.50
C ILE A 92 -7.71 -8.92 -4.45
N ALA A 93 -8.35 -7.82 -4.86
CA ALA A 93 -9.06 -6.92 -3.97
C ALA A 93 -10.20 -7.63 -3.24
N SER A 94 -10.99 -8.45 -3.95
CA SER A 94 -12.08 -9.24 -3.36
C SER A 94 -11.57 -10.21 -2.29
N ILE A 95 -10.49 -10.94 -2.57
CA ILE A 95 -9.87 -11.85 -1.60
C ILE A 95 -9.36 -11.08 -0.37
N LYS A 96 -8.72 -9.93 -0.56
CA LYS A 96 -8.26 -9.10 0.56
C LYS A 96 -9.42 -8.56 1.40
N LEU A 97 -10.51 -8.13 0.77
CA LEU A 97 -11.72 -7.71 1.50
C LEU A 97 -12.34 -8.85 2.30
N ILE A 98 -12.41 -10.06 1.72
CA ILE A 98 -12.86 -11.25 2.43
C ILE A 98 -11.94 -11.55 3.63
N ASN A 99 -10.63 -11.47 3.47
CA ASN A 99 -9.67 -11.66 4.55
C ASN A 99 -9.89 -10.67 5.70
N ILE A 100 -10.09 -9.39 5.38
CA ILE A 100 -10.41 -8.35 6.37
C ILE A 100 -11.71 -8.65 7.09
N ALA A 101 -12.77 -9.02 6.35
CA ALA A 101 -14.08 -9.36 6.92
C ALA A 101 -13.99 -10.58 7.85
N VAL A 102 -13.35 -11.66 7.40
CA VAL A 102 -13.14 -12.88 8.20
C VAL A 102 -12.30 -12.57 9.44
N GLY A 103 -11.23 -11.80 9.30
CA GLY A 103 -10.40 -11.35 10.41
C GLY A 103 -11.21 -10.55 11.45
N TYR A 104 -12.02 -9.61 10.98
CA TYR A 104 -12.87 -8.80 11.85
C TYR A 104 -13.93 -9.63 12.58
N ILE A 105 -14.63 -10.52 11.89
CA ILE A 105 -15.67 -11.39 12.48
C ILE A 105 -15.04 -12.31 13.55
N ARG A 106 -13.86 -12.85 13.29
CA ARG A 106 -13.23 -13.83 14.17
C ARG A 106 -12.57 -13.23 15.40
N TYR A 107 -11.98 -12.05 15.25
CA TYR A 107 -11.12 -11.45 16.29
C TYR A 107 -11.69 -10.14 16.87
N HIS A 108 -12.78 -9.62 16.31
CA HIS A 108 -13.39 -8.32 16.66
C HIS A 108 -12.39 -7.15 16.64
N LYS A 109 -11.32 -7.28 15.84
CA LYS A 109 -10.28 -6.27 15.65
C LYS A 109 -9.86 -6.28 14.18
N LEU A 110 -9.44 -5.11 13.66
CA LEU A 110 -8.78 -5.05 12.37
C LEU A 110 -7.38 -5.65 12.53
N ILE A 111 -7.17 -6.82 11.96
CA ILE A 111 -5.88 -7.49 11.98
C ILE A 111 -5.22 -7.27 10.61
N SER A 112 -4.10 -6.58 10.61
CA SER A 112 -3.21 -6.51 9.46
C SER A 112 -2.09 -7.52 9.65
N LEU A 113 -2.10 -8.58 8.87
CA LEU A 113 -1.02 -9.58 8.90
C LEU A 113 0.14 -9.09 8.03
N HIS A 114 1.19 -8.61 8.68
CA HIS A 114 2.47 -8.28 8.04
C HIS A 114 3.27 -9.55 7.73
N THR A 115 2.74 -10.43 6.87
CA THR A 115 3.52 -11.57 6.41
C THR A 115 4.70 -11.08 5.57
N ALA A 116 5.82 -11.82 5.59
CA ALA A 116 6.98 -11.50 4.76
C ALA A 116 6.59 -11.40 3.28
N LEU A 117 5.70 -12.28 2.82
CA LEU A 117 5.21 -12.28 1.45
C LEU A 117 4.40 -11.02 1.12
N ASN A 118 3.54 -10.55 2.04
CA ASN A 118 2.77 -9.31 1.84
C ASN A 118 3.69 -8.08 1.79
N ARG A 119 4.77 -8.06 2.59
CA ARG A 119 5.78 -7.00 2.56
C ARG A 119 6.55 -6.96 1.25
N VAL A 120 7.00 -8.14 0.76
CA VAL A 120 7.70 -8.24 -0.54
C VAL A 120 6.79 -7.82 -1.68
N THR A 121 5.54 -8.29 -1.71
CA THR A 121 4.56 -7.91 -2.72
C THR A 121 4.29 -6.40 -2.70
N GLY A 122 4.17 -5.80 -1.52
CA GLY A 122 4.00 -4.35 -1.36
C GLY A 122 5.19 -3.57 -1.92
N ALA A 123 6.43 -4.01 -1.64
CA ALA A 123 7.64 -3.38 -2.18
C ALA A 123 7.70 -3.47 -3.72
N ILE A 124 7.34 -4.62 -4.30
CA ILE A 124 7.29 -4.79 -5.75
C ILE A 124 6.21 -3.90 -6.37
N LEU A 125 5.03 -3.84 -5.77
CA LEU A 125 3.96 -2.94 -6.21
C LEU A 125 4.37 -1.47 -6.12
N TYR A 126 5.17 -1.11 -5.12
CA TYR A 126 5.71 0.24 -5.00
C TYR A 126 6.71 0.57 -6.12
N ILE A 127 7.48 -0.38 -6.62
CA ILE A 127 8.41 -0.16 -7.73
C ILE A 127 7.68 -0.13 -9.09
N THR A 128 6.51 -0.75 -9.20
CA THR A 128 5.74 -0.90 -10.44
C THR A 128 5.53 0.40 -11.23
N PRO A 129 5.07 1.53 -10.65
CA PRO A 129 4.87 2.78 -11.40
C PRO A 129 6.16 3.36 -12.01
N VAL A 130 7.31 3.03 -11.41
CA VAL A 130 8.61 3.48 -11.91
C VAL A 130 9.07 2.64 -13.10
N THR A 131 8.72 1.35 -13.13
CA THR A 131 9.13 0.42 -14.19
C THR A 131 8.19 0.40 -15.39
N LEU A 132 6.94 0.83 -15.22
CA LEU A 132 5.92 0.85 -16.28
C LEU A 132 6.34 1.52 -17.60
N PRO A 133 7.13 2.63 -17.64
CA PRO A 133 7.55 3.22 -18.90
C PRO A 133 8.60 2.40 -19.65
N PHE A 134 9.29 1.49 -18.97
CA PHE A 134 10.43 0.74 -19.52
C PHE A 134 10.09 -0.70 -19.84
N ILE A 135 9.04 -1.24 -19.27
CA ILE A 135 8.62 -2.64 -19.37
C ILE A 135 7.16 -2.67 -19.81
N ASP A 136 6.85 -3.51 -20.79
CA ASP A 136 5.47 -3.73 -21.21
C ASP A 136 4.62 -4.14 -20.01
N GLN A 137 3.50 -3.45 -19.84
CA GLN A 137 2.60 -3.65 -18.71
C GLN A 137 2.13 -5.10 -18.57
N LEU A 138 1.89 -5.81 -19.69
CA LEU A 138 1.43 -7.20 -19.63
C LEU A 138 2.47 -8.11 -18.97
N TYR A 139 3.74 -8.02 -19.37
CA TYR A 139 4.81 -8.80 -18.73
C TYR A 139 4.97 -8.46 -17.25
N LEU A 140 4.94 -7.18 -16.93
CA LEU A 140 5.09 -6.72 -15.56
C LEU A 140 3.96 -7.22 -14.67
N PHE A 141 2.71 -7.07 -15.10
CA PHE A 141 1.56 -7.48 -14.31
C PHE A 141 1.36 -9.01 -14.28
N TYR A 142 1.68 -9.73 -15.35
CA TYR A 142 1.66 -11.20 -15.34
C TYR A 142 2.65 -11.82 -14.34
N THR A 143 3.69 -11.11 -13.96
CA THR A 143 4.61 -11.55 -12.90
C THR A 143 4.14 -11.13 -11.51
N ILE A 144 3.59 -9.92 -11.37
CA ILE A 144 3.19 -9.33 -10.09
C ILE A 144 1.84 -9.87 -9.59
N CYS A 145 0.86 -10.02 -10.49
CA CYS A 145 -0.48 -10.44 -10.09
C CYS A 145 -0.54 -11.84 -9.46
N PRO A 146 0.13 -12.88 -9.98
CA PRO A 146 0.19 -14.18 -9.32
C PRO A 146 0.85 -14.10 -7.94
N LEU A 147 1.91 -13.30 -7.78
CA LEU A 147 2.57 -13.09 -6.50
C LEU A 147 1.63 -12.41 -5.49
N ALA A 148 0.91 -11.39 -5.94
CA ALA A 148 -0.08 -10.69 -5.11
C ALA A 148 -1.25 -11.60 -4.72
N LEU A 149 -1.70 -12.46 -5.64
CA LEU A 149 -2.73 -13.45 -5.37
C LEU A 149 -2.26 -14.47 -4.33
N LEU A 150 -1.05 -15.03 -4.50
CA LEU A 150 -0.44 -15.95 -3.53
C LEU A 150 -0.30 -15.29 -2.15
N SER A 151 0.10 -14.02 -2.12
CA SER A 151 0.20 -13.25 -0.88
C SER A 151 -1.17 -13.11 -0.18
N ALA A 152 -2.23 -12.79 -0.94
CA ALA A 152 -3.58 -12.67 -0.39
C ALA A 152 -4.14 -14.01 0.12
N LEU A 153 -3.89 -15.11 -0.59
CA LEU A 153 -4.30 -16.46 -0.16
C LEU A 153 -3.52 -16.91 1.09
N HIS A 154 -2.22 -16.64 1.13
CA HIS A 154 -1.38 -16.95 2.29
C HIS A 154 -1.81 -16.18 3.53
N GLU A 155 -2.17 -14.90 3.38
CA GLU A 155 -2.74 -14.09 4.45
C GLU A 155 -4.04 -14.70 4.98
N GLY A 156 -4.98 -15.07 4.10
CA GLY A 156 -6.23 -15.72 4.47
C GLY A 156 -6.04 -17.03 5.21
N TYR A 157 -5.08 -17.86 4.77
CA TYR A 157 -4.72 -19.09 5.45
C TYR A 157 -4.24 -18.86 6.90
N HIS A 158 -3.43 -17.84 7.14
CA HIS A 158 -2.97 -17.49 8.49
C HIS A 158 -4.10 -16.99 9.38
N ILE A 159 -5.02 -16.19 8.83
CA ILE A 159 -6.22 -15.71 9.55
C ILE A 159 -7.09 -16.89 9.99
N ILE A 160 -7.30 -17.87 9.09
CA ILE A 160 -8.11 -19.06 9.38
C ILE A 160 -7.43 -19.96 10.42
N LYS A 161 -6.11 -20.14 10.35
CA LYS A 161 -5.34 -20.97 11.30
C LYS A 161 -5.10 -20.34 12.66
N GLY A 162 -5.44 -19.07 12.85
CA GLY A 162 -5.21 -18.37 14.12
C GLY A 162 -3.74 -18.06 14.43
N ARG A 163 -2.86 -18.12 13.42
CA ARG A 163 -1.44 -17.76 13.54
C ARG A 163 -1.25 -16.26 13.32
N THR A 164 -2.05 -15.45 14.00
CA THR A 164 -1.95 -14.00 13.96
C THR A 164 -0.96 -13.57 15.03
N THR A 165 0.18 -13.03 14.64
CA THR A 165 1.02 -12.25 15.54
C THR A 165 0.25 -10.95 15.78
N ILE A 166 -0.49 -10.88 16.87
CA ILE A 166 -1.12 -9.64 17.36
C ILE A 166 0.05 -8.79 17.86
N ILE A 167 0.34 -7.72 17.13
CA ILE A 167 1.26 -6.65 17.58
C ILE A 167 0.43 -5.61 18.32
#